data_b93f0c1766a31343eaa5c10f32d0fb93
#
_entry.id   b93f0c1766a31343eaa5c10f32d0fb93
#
_cell.length_a   1.000
_cell.length_b   1.000
_cell.length_c   1.000
_cell.angle_alpha   90.00
_cell.angle_beta   90.00
_cell.angle_gamma   90.00
#
_symmetry.space_group_name_H-M   'P 1'
#
loop_
_entity.id
_entity.type
_entity.pdbx_description
1 polymer ?
#
loop_
_entity_poly.entity_id
_entity_poly.type
_entity_poly.pdbx_seq_one_letter_code
_entity_poly.pdbx_strand_id
1 'polypeptide(L)'
;MIKDKKILIVGAGGFIGGHLVDRLLKDGNTIIASDIKPKEYWFQDFDEVENYYEIDMKDISNCRKVTQGIDYVFNMACNMGGMGFIENNKAECMQSVLINTNLLIACNENKVQRYFFSSSACAYNTTKQQDVFIEGLKEEDAYPANPEDGYGWEKLFSERMCRHFMEDYGLEVRVARYHNIYGPFGTYDGGREKAPAALCRKVIQAKKKNNDTIDVWGDGEQTRTFLYVDECVEGTLRLFESDHSDPINIGSDEQVSINQMIGIIEDISGINKLNKNYQLDKPKGVRGRSSNNDLIKKVLNWSYQMSLKDGLMKTYDWIENEMDKKGSNLSKFTKS
;
A
#
# COMPACT_ATOMS: atom_id res chain seq x y z
N MET A 1 1.44 -8.72 -20.94
CA MET A 1 0.16 -8.72 -20.18
C MET A 1 -0.12 -10.13 -19.71
N ILE A 2 -0.21 -10.37 -18.41
CA ILE A 2 -0.45 -11.67 -17.79
C ILE A 2 -1.84 -12.18 -18.20
N LYS A 3 -1.92 -13.35 -18.83
CA LYS A 3 -3.18 -13.97 -19.26
C LYS A 3 -3.14 -15.49 -19.06
N ASP A 4 -4.33 -16.06 -18.91
CA ASP A 4 -4.53 -17.51 -18.80
C ASP A 4 -3.67 -18.16 -17.70
N LYS A 5 -3.47 -17.44 -16.59
CA LYS A 5 -2.69 -17.89 -15.43
C LYS A 5 -3.57 -18.09 -14.21
N LYS A 6 -3.20 -19.05 -13.38
CA LYS A 6 -3.79 -19.27 -12.07
C LYS A 6 -2.96 -18.50 -11.03
N ILE A 7 -3.56 -17.47 -10.45
CA ILE A 7 -2.86 -16.47 -9.64
C ILE A 7 -3.44 -16.44 -8.23
N LEU A 8 -2.57 -16.59 -7.23
CA LEU A 8 -2.91 -16.37 -5.83
C LEU A 8 -2.61 -14.93 -5.44
N ILE A 9 -3.60 -14.23 -4.89
CA ILE A 9 -3.44 -12.91 -4.29
C ILE A 9 -3.68 -13.03 -2.79
N VAL A 10 -2.62 -12.85 -2.00
CA VAL A 10 -2.64 -12.83 -0.54
C VAL A 10 -2.79 -11.40 -0.07
N GLY A 11 -3.77 -11.12 0.78
CA GLY A 11 -4.19 -9.77 1.12
C GLY A 11 -5.20 -9.18 0.12
N ALA A 12 -6.00 -10.05 -0.52
CA ALA A 12 -6.96 -9.68 -1.55
C ALA A 12 -8.09 -8.76 -1.04
N GLY A 13 -8.46 -8.86 0.22
CA GLY A 13 -9.43 -7.97 0.88
C GLY A 13 -8.86 -6.63 1.33
N GLY A 14 -7.55 -6.42 1.11
CA GLY A 14 -6.86 -5.15 1.34
C GLY A 14 -7.05 -4.16 0.21
N PHE A 15 -6.59 -2.91 0.42
CA PHE A 15 -6.75 -1.82 -0.53
C PHE A 15 -6.10 -2.12 -1.90
N ILE A 16 -4.78 -2.33 -1.95
CA ILE A 16 -4.08 -2.56 -3.21
C ILE A 16 -4.40 -3.96 -3.75
N GLY A 17 -4.53 -4.96 -2.85
CA GLY A 17 -4.87 -6.34 -3.23
C GLY A 17 -6.20 -6.43 -3.97
N GLY A 18 -7.23 -5.71 -3.51
CA GLY A 18 -8.53 -5.68 -4.19
C GLY A 18 -8.47 -5.08 -5.59
N HIS A 19 -7.74 -3.96 -5.77
CA HIS A 19 -7.54 -3.38 -7.11
C HIS A 19 -6.75 -4.31 -8.04
N LEU A 20 -5.80 -5.08 -7.49
CA LEU A 20 -5.04 -6.07 -8.26
C LEU A 20 -5.91 -7.25 -8.69
N VAL A 21 -6.82 -7.72 -7.80
CA VAL A 21 -7.83 -8.75 -8.12
C VAL A 21 -8.69 -8.29 -9.30
N ASP A 22 -9.29 -7.11 -9.20
CA ASP A 22 -10.16 -6.52 -10.24
C ASP A 22 -9.43 -6.45 -11.59
N ARG A 23 -8.19 -5.95 -11.60
CA ARG A 23 -7.41 -5.81 -12.82
C ARG A 23 -7.05 -7.16 -13.44
N LEU A 24 -6.59 -8.11 -12.66
CA LEU A 24 -6.17 -9.42 -13.18
C LEU A 24 -7.34 -10.29 -13.64
N LEU A 25 -8.53 -10.16 -13.05
CA LEU A 25 -9.76 -10.76 -13.54
C LEU A 25 -10.13 -10.21 -14.92
N LYS A 26 -10.11 -8.88 -15.09
CA LYS A 26 -10.36 -8.22 -16.39
C LYS A 26 -9.35 -8.61 -17.47
N ASP A 27 -8.13 -8.94 -17.08
CA ASP A 27 -7.08 -9.40 -17.98
C ASP A 27 -7.24 -10.91 -18.36
N GLY A 28 -8.25 -11.61 -17.84
CA GLY A 28 -8.61 -13.00 -18.21
C GLY A 28 -7.84 -14.07 -17.44
N ASN A 29 -7.44 -13.80 -16.20
CA ASN A 29 -6.77 -14.79 -15.34
C ASN A 29 -7.74 -15.47 -14.38
N THR A 30 -7.38 -16.66 -13.93
CA THR A 30 -8.05 -17.36 -12.83
C THR A 30 -7.49 -16.90 -11.49
N ILE A 31 -8.30 -16.28 -10.64
CA ILE A 31 -7.87 -15.72 -9.39
C ILE A 31 -8.29 -16.57 -8.20
N ILE A 32 -7.31 -16.84 -7.33
CA ILE A 32 -7.50 -17.36 -5.98
C ILE A 32 -7.25 -16.20 -5.02
N ALA A 33 -8.26 -15.82 -4.26
CA ALA A 33 -8.18 -14.73 -3.30
C ALA A 33 -7.99 -15.27 -1.88
N SER A 34 -7.06 -14.68 -1.12
CA SER A 34 -6.87 -15.02 0.28
C SER A 34 -6.66 -13.78 1.14
N ASP A 35 -7.31 -13.78 2.30
CA ASP A 35 -7.14 -12.74 3.32
C ASP A 35 -7.46 -13.34 4.70
N ILE A 36 -6.95 -12.71 5.78
CA ILE A 36 -7.39 -12.98 7.14
C ILE A 36 -8.71 -12.26 7.45
N LYS A 37 -8.99 -11.20 6.70
CA LYS A 37 -10.17 -10.37 6.84
C LYS A 37 -11.38 -11.06 6.20
N PRO A 38 -12.48 -11.27 6.93
CA PRO A 38 -13.70 -11.84 6.39
C PRO A 38 -14.21 -11.07 5.16
N LYS A 39 -14.71 -11.79 4.14
CA LYS A 39 -15.18 -11.21 2.87
C LYS A 39 -16.22 -10.10 3.06
N GLU A 40 -17.10 -10.20 4.03
CA GLU A 40 -18.13 -9.20 4.37
C GLU A 40 -17.56 -7.82 4.75
N TYR A 41 -16.28 -7.75 5.14
CA TYR A 41 -15.57 -6.50 5.47
C TYR A 41 -14.70 -5.95 4.32
N TRP A 42 -14.72 -6.59 3.15
CA TRP A 42 -14.04 -6.05 1.98
C TRP A 42 -14.80 -4.85 1.42
N PHE A 43 -14.09 -3.88 0.86
CA PHE A 43 -14.71 -2.75 0.15
C PHE A 43 -15.14 -3.13 -1.27
N GLN A 44 -14.44 -4.07 -1.87
CA GLN A 44 -14.72 -4.59 -3.21
C GLN A 44 -15.25 -6.02 -3.08
N ASP A 45 -16.19 -6.38 -3.92
CA ASP A 45 -16.72 -7.73 -4.02
C ASP A 45 -16.43 -8.31 -5.40
N PHE A 46 -16.03 -9.57 -5.43
CA PHE A 46 -15.59 -10.26 -6.64
C PHE A 46 -16.30 -11.60 -6.73
N ASP A 47 -17.32 -11.69 -7.59
CA ASP A 47 -18.04 -12.93 -7.80
C ASP A 47 -17.29 -13.90 -8.72
N GLU A 48 -16.34 -13.39 -9.51
CA GLU A 48 -15.58 -14.17 -10.51
C GLU A 48 -14.32 -14.85 -9.96
N VAL A 49 -13.96 -14.67 -8.69
CA VAL A 49 -12.81 -15.39 -8.12
C VAL A 49 -13.13 -16.89 -8.02
N GLU A 50 -12.21 -17.75 -8.46
CA GLU A 50 -12.42 -19.21 -8.45
C GLU A 50 -12.57 -19.75 -7.02
N ASN A 51 -11.73 -19.27 -6.10
CA ASN A 51 -11.79 -19.64 -4.69
C ASN A 51 -11.41 -18.47 -3.79
N TYR A 52 -12.05 -18.42 -2.65
CA TYR A 52 -11.75 -17.54 -1.56
C TYR A 52 -11.33 -18.31 -0.31
N TYR A 53 -10.22 -17.89 0.33
CA TYR A 53 -9.72 -18.47 1.56
C TYR A 53 -9.59 -17.39 2.65
N GLU A 54 -10.40 -17.51 3.72
CA GLU A 54 -10.26 -16.73 4.95
C GLU A 54 -9.31 -17.46 5.90
N ILE A 55 -8.01 -17.22 5.78
CA ILE A 55 -6.96 -17.93 6.52
C ILE A 55 -5.76 -17.05 6.82
N ASP A 56 -5.03 -17.36 7.90
CA ASP A 56 -3.81 -16.69 8.31
C ASP A 56 -2.59 -17.33 7.64
N MET A 57 -1.86 -16.56 6.85
CA MET A 57 -0.61 -16.98 6.18
C MET A 57 0.60 -17.02 7.13
N LYS A 58 0.45 -16.66 8.39
CA LYS A 58 1.47 -16.99 9.40
C LYS A 58 1.56 -18.48 9.71
N ASP A 59 0.55 -19.26 9.31
CA ASP A 59 0.58 -20.71 9.36
C ASP A 59 1.08 -21.28 8.03
N ILE A 60 2.21 -21.99 8.07
CA ILE A 60 2.83 -22.62 6.89
C ILE A 60 1.90 -23.66 6.21
N SER A 61 1.04 -24.33 6.98
CA SER A 61 0.10 -25.31 6.41
C SER A 61 -0.91 -24.65 5.47
N ASN A 62 -1.37 -23.44 5.82
CA ASN A 62 -2.24 -22.61 4.99
C ASN A 62 -1.53 -22.19 3.70
N CYS A 63 -0.27 -21.72 3.83
CA CYS A 63 0.54 -21.33 2.67
C CYS A 63 0.72 -22.50 1.69
N ARG A 64 1.07 -23.71 2.20
CA ARG A 64 1.21 -24.91 1.40
C ARG A 64 -0.07 -25.30 0.67
N LYS A 65 -1.22 -25.17 1.35
CA LYS A 65 -2.53 -25.49 0.78
C LYS A 65 -2.87 -24.57 -0.39
N VAL A 66 -2.74 -23.25 -0.22
CA VAL A 66 -3.24 -22.28 -1.23
C VAL A 66 -2.30 -22.08 -2.40
N THR A 67 -1.02 -22.47 -2.28
CA THR A 67 -0.03 -22.37 -3.37
C THR A 67 0.00 -23.60 -4.28
N GLN A 68 -0.79 -24.64 -4.01
CA GLN A 68 -0.86 -25.84 -4.86
C GLN A 68 -1.47 -25.52 -6.22
N GLY A 69 -0.74 -25.86 -7.29
CA GLY A 69 -1.18 -25.65 -8.66
C GLY A 69 -1.35 -24.17 -9.06
N ILE A 70 -0.65 -23.27 -8.37
CA ILE A 70 -0.63 -21.83 -8.64
C ILE A 70 0.57 -21.50 -9.55
N ASP A 71 0.34 -20.72 -10.61
CA ASP A 71 1.42 -20.22 -11.45
C ASP A 71 2.15 -19.06 -10.80
N TYR A 72 1.40 -18.07 -10.29
CA TYR A 72 1.94 -16.81 -9.76
C TYR A 72 1.35 -16.45 -8.41
N VAL A 73 2.17 -15.86 -7.53
CA VAL A 73 1.73 -15.40 -6.22
C VAL A 73 2.04 -13.92 -6.07
N PHE A 74 1.04 -13.12 -5.66
CA PHE A 74 1.21 -11.74 -5.23
C PHE A 74 0.99 -11.65 -3.72
N ASN A 75 2.07 -11.40 -2.98
CA ASN A 75 1.99 -11.16 -1.54
C ASN A 75 1.79 -9.67 -1.25
N MET A 76 0.52 -9.31 -1.03
CA MET A 76 0.09 -7.96 -0.63
C MET A 76 -0.23 -7.89 0.87
N ALA A 77 -0.16 -9.02 1.58
CA ALA A 77 -0.54 -9.11 2.98
C ALA A 77 0.55 -8.59 3.91
N CYS A 78 0.18 -7.71 4.80
CA CYS A 78 0.96 -7.32 5.98
C CYS A 78 0.05 -6.65 7.00
N ASN A 79 0.44 -6.72 8.26
CA ASN A 79 -0.25 -5.96 9.30
C ASN A 79 0.33 -4.55 9.35
N MET A 80 -0.42 -3.58 8.83
CA MET A 80 0.04 -2.20 8.71
C MET A 80 -1.13 -1.21 8.77
N GLY A 81 -0.81 0.06 8.88
CA GLY A 81 -1.75 1.17 8.86
C GLY A 81 -1.04 2.50 8.60
N GLY A 82 -1.67 3.61 8.95
CA GLY A 82 -1.02 4.92 9.02
C GLY A 82 0.01 4.98 10.16
N MET A 83 0.74 6.09 10.27
CA MET A 83 1.84 6.24 11.23
C MET A 83 1.42 5.94 12.68
N GLY A 84 0.21 6.36 13.09
CA GLY A 84 -0.29 6.06 14.43
C GLY A 84 -0.41 4.57 14.74
N PHE A 85 -0.78 3.75 13.75
CA PHE A 85 -0.83 2.29 13.91
C PHE A 85 0.58 1.69 13.99
N ILE A 86 1.45 2.04 13.04
CA ILE A 86 2.80 1.47 12.92
C ILE A 86 3.65 1.76 14.17
N GLU A 87 3.61 2.98 14.68
CA GLU A 87 4.39 3.38 15.85
C GLU A 87 3.91 2.70 17.16
N ASN A 88 2.63 2.38 17.27
CA ASN A 88 2.06 1.78 18.48
C ASN A 88 1.93 0.25 18.43
N ASN A 89 2.17 -0.39 17.27
CA ASN A 89 2.00 -1.84 17.08
C ASN A 89 3.22 -2.47 16.39
N LYS A 90 4.44 -2.10 16.82
CA LYS A 90 5.69 -2.50 16.16
C LYS A 90 5.89 -4.01 16.10
N ALA A 91 5.69 -4.71 17.21
CA ALA A 91 5.84 -6.16 17.26
C ALA A 91 4.83 -6.87 16.34
N GLU A 92 3.60 -6.36 16.28
CA GLU A 92 2.54 -6.89 15.41
C GLU A 92 2.87 -6.68 13.94
N CYS A 93 3.38 -5.51 13.57
CA CYS A 93 3.87 -5.25 12.21
C CYS A 93 5.00 -6.20 11.83
N MET A 94 5.97 -6.42 12.74
CA MET A 94 7.12 -7.31 12.49
C MET A 94 6.72 -8.77 12.29
N GLN A 95 5.63 -9.25 12.88
CA GLN A 95 5.16 -10.62 12.65
C GLN A 95 4.80 -10.92 11.19
N SER A 96 4.63 -9.89 10.36
CA SER A 96 4.41 -10.07 8.92
C SER A 96 5.58 -10.75 8.20
N VAL A 97 6.79 -10.80 8.80
CA VAL A 97 7.91 -11.62 8.27
C VAL A 97 7.54 -13.10 8.16
N LEU A 98 6.66 -13.61 9.05
CA LEU A 98 6.20 -14.99 9.01
C LEU A 98 5.38 -15.25 7.74
N ILE A 99 4.52 -14.31 7.35
CA ILE A 99 3.71 -14.41 6.13
C ILE A 99 4.63 -14.58 4.92
N ASN A 100 5.58 -13.64 4.75
CA ASN A 100 6.49 -13.67 3.61
C ASN A 100 7.37 -14.93 3.60
N THR A 101 7.95 -15.29 4.74
CA THR A 101 8.83 -16.46 4.87
C THR A 101 8.09 -17.75 4.54
N ASN A 102 6.90 -17.94 5.10
CA ASN A 102 6.09 -19.15 4.86
C ASN A 102 5.61 -19.25 3.42
N LEU A 103 5.20 -18.11 2.82
CA LEU A 103 4.82 -18.10 1.40
C LEU A 103 6.01 -18.44 0.49
N LEU A 104 7.20 -17.90 0.74
CA LEU A 104 8.39 -18.23 -0.04
C LEU A 104 8.73 -19.72 0.05
N ILE A 105 8.68 -20.32 1.25
CA ILE A 105 8.87 -21.76 1.46
C ILE A 105 7.83 -22.56 0.64
N ALA A 106 6.55 -22.25 0.80
CA ALA A 106 5.47 -22.95 0.13
C ALA A 106 5.51 -22.79 -1.39
N CYS A 107 5.85 -21.59 -1.90
CA CYS A 107 6.01 -21.34 -3.33
C CYS A 107 7.15 -22.16 -3.93
N ASN A 108 8.28 -22.28 -3.22
CA ASN A 108 9.39 -23.11 -3.67
C ASN A 108 9.03 -24.61 -3.66
N GLU A 109 8.38 -25.10 -2.61
CA GLU A 109 7.92 -26.49 -2.49
C GLU A 109 6.92 -26.83 -3.60
N ASN A 110 5.95 -25.96 -3.89
CA ASN A 110 4.89 -26.16 -4.87
C ASN A 110 5.24 -25.71 -6.31
N LYS A 111 6.51 -25.29 -6.54
CA LYS A 111 7.05 -24.90 -7.86
C LYS A 111 6.27 -23.75 -8.51
N VAL A 112 5.87 -22.77 -7.71
CA VAL A 112 5.34 -21.50 -8.22
C VAL A 112 6.36 -20.86 -9.14
N GLN A 113 5.94 -20.38 -10.31
CA GLN A 113 6.85 -19.85 -11.33
C GLN A 113 7.42 -18.49 -10.94
N ARG A 114 6.57 -17.60 -10.37
CA ARG A 114 7.00 -16.24 -10.00
C ARG A 114 6.24 -15.73 -8.77
N TYR A 115 6.97 -15.03 -7.90
CA TYR A 115 6.48 -14.46 -6.66
C TYR A 115 6.67 -12.94 -6.65
N PHE A 116 5.66 -12.20 -6.21
CA PHE A 116 5.72 -10.76 -5.99
C PHE A 116 5.65 -10.43 -4.51
N PHE A 117 6.51 -9.53 -4.07
CA PHE A 117 6.50 -8.98 -2.70
C PHE A 117 6.25 -7.48 -2.70
N SER A 118 5.22 -7.05 -1.96
CA SER A 118 4.94 -5.65 -1.70
C SER A 118 5.80 -5.11 -0.56
N SER A 119 6.93 -4.47 -0.89
CA SER A 119 7.74 -3.72 0.05
C SER A 119 7.22 -2.29 0.21
N SER A 120 7.97 -1.44 0.89
CA SER A 120 7.54 -0.09 1.28
C SER A 120 8.70 0.90 1.29
N ALA A 121 8.38 2.17 1.10
CA ALA A 121 9.31 3.27 1.35
C ALA A 121 9.76 3.37 2.83
N CYS A 122 9.11 2.67 3.76
CA CYS A 122 9.57 2.55 5.14
C CYS A 122 10.85 1.72 5.29
N ALA A 123 11.26 0.96 4.26
CA ALA A 123 12.53 0.23 4.21
C ALA A 123 13.77 1.15 4.05
N TYR A 124 13.56 2.41 3.67
CA TYR A 124 14.65 3.37 3.47
C TYR A 124 15.26 3.89 4.75
N ASN A 125 16.55 4.24 4.68
CA ASN A 125 17.29 4.84 5.78
C ASN A 125 16.65 6.15 6.22
N THR A 126 16.22 6.23 7.48
CA THR A 126 15.54 7.39 8.06
C THR A 126 16.42 8.62 8.19
N THR A 127 17.76 8.47 8.24
CA THR A 127 18.68 9.63 8.30
C THR A 127 18.67 10.47 7.05
N LYS A 128 18.24 9.90 5.91
CA LYS A 128 18.08 10.63 4.64
C LYS A 128 16.73 11.34 4.51
N GLN A 129 15.88 11.31 5.52
CA GLN A 129 14.49 11.77 5.49
C GLN A 129 14.20 12.80 6.61
N GLN A 130 15.20 13.56 7.03
CA GLN A 130 15.09 14.49 8.15
C GLN A 130 14.68 15.92 7.74
N ASP A 131 14.86 16.28 6.49
CA ASP A 131 14.46 17.56 5.95
C ASP A 131 13.05 17.52 5.35
N VAL A 132 12.40 18.69 5.29
CA VAL A 132 11.03 18.83 4.71
C VAL A 132 11.03 18.46 3.23
N PHE A 133 11.96 19.04 2.47
CA PHE A 133 12.17 18.71 1.06
C PHE A 133 13.45 17.92 0.91
N ILE A 134 13.34 16.74 0.36
CA ILE A 134 14.46 15.86 0.06
C ILE A 134 14.48 15.54 -1.43
N GLU A 135 15.66 15.21 -1.95
CA GLU A 135 15.75 14.52 -3.23
C GLU A 135 15.03 13.18 -3.16
N GLY A 136 14.50 12.72 -4.29
CA GLY A 136 13.84 11.42 -4.36
C GLY A 136 14.78 10.30 -3.93
N LEU A 137 14.32 9.43 -3.01
CA LEU A 137 15.07 8.29 -2.51
C LEU A 137 15.32 7.30 -3.66
N LYS A 138 16.61 7.01 -3.92
CA LYS A 138 17.03 5.99 -4.86
C LYS A 138 17.06 4.62 -4.18
N GLU A 139 17.00 3.55 -4.96
CA GLU A 139 16.89 2.19 -4.42
C GLU A 139 18.08 1.82 -3.51
N GLU A 140 19.30 2.33 -3.80
CA GLU A 140 20.47 2.16 -2.94
C GLU A 140 20.38 2.86 -1.57
N ASP A 141 19.51 3.86 -1.41
CA ASP A 141 19.35 4.63 -0.17
C ASP A 141 18.72 3.85 0.99
N ALA A 142 18.32 2.61 0.76
CA ALA A 142 17.96 1.69 1.84
C ALA A 142 19.19 1.26 2.68
N TYR A 143 20.38 1.49 2.16
CA TYR A 143 21.64 1.11 2.84
C TYR A 143 22.56 2.33 3.03
N PRO A 144 23.36 2.37 4.14
CA PRO A 144 23.35 1.42 5.25
C PRO A 144 21.98 1.36 5.94
N ALA A 145 21.57 0.17 6.39
CA ALA A 145 20.21 -0.08 6.88
C ALA A 145 19.90 0.70 8.17
N ASN A 146 18.88 1.54 8.11
CA ASN A 146 18.28 2.25 9.24
C ASN A 146 16.82 2.57 8.92
N PRO A 147 15.98 1.56 8.64
CA PRO A 147 14.58 1.75 8.26
C PRO A 147 13.72 2.24 9.42
N GLU A 148 12.47 2.61 9.14
CA GLU A 148 11.49 2.88 10.20
C GLU A 148 11.29 1.65 11.08
N ASP A 149 11.24 1.87 12.39
CA ASP A 149 11.17 0.81 13.39
C ASP A 149 9.91 -0.06 13.23
N GLY A 150 10.06 -1.36 13.47
CA GLY A 150 9.02 -2.37 13.28
C GLY A 150 8.73 -2.64 11.81
N TYR A 151 7.81 -1.90 11.22
CA TYR A 151 7.35 -2.12 9.85
C TYR A 151 8.44 -1.99 8.79
N GLY A 152 9.31 -0.99 8.89
CA GLY A 152 10.42 -0.81 7.95
C GLY A 152 11.44 -1.95 8.00
N TRP A 153 11.77 -2.42 9.20
CA TRP A 153 12.65 -3.59 9.39
C TRP A 153 12.04 -4.87 8.85
N GLU A 154 10.74 -5.09 9.06
CA GLU A 154 10.03 -6.23 8.45
C GLU A 154 10.17 -6.22 6.94
N LYS A 155 9.90 -5.07 6.30
CA LYS A 155 9.97 -4.94 4.85
C LYS A 155 11.38 -5.18 4.32
N LEU A 156 12.40 -4.54 4.91
CA LEU A 156 13.78 -4.68 4.47
C LEU A 156 14.30 -6.12 4.65
N PHE A 157 13.96 -6.77 5.76
CA PHE A 157 14.27 -8.18 5.99
C PHE A 157 13.62 -9.08 4.93
N SER A 158 12.34 -8.86 4.66
CA SER A 158 11.57 -9.63 3.67
C SER A 158 12.12 -9.47 2.25
N GLU A 159 12.61 -8.28 1.86
CA GLU A 159 13.34 -8.09 0.59
C GLU A 159 14.59 -8.99 0.52
N ARG A 160 15.37 -9.09 1.62
CA ARG A 160 16.55 -9.97 1.69
C ARG A 160 16.15 -11.44 1.57
N MET A 161 15.07 -11.86 2.24
CA MET A 161 14.56 -13.23 2.11
C MET A 161 14.16 -13.55 0.65
N CYS A 162 13.44 -12.64 -0.01
CA CYS A 162 13.07 -12.79 -1.42
C CYS A 162 14.30 -13.00 -2.30
N ARG A 163 15.34 -12.18 -2.13
CA ARG A 163 16.58 -12.26 -2.88
C ARG A 163 17.28 -13.62 -2.69
N HIS A 164 17.40 -14.08 -1.43
CA HIS A 164 18.10 -15.35 -1.16
C HIS A 164 17.30 -16.56 -1.63
N PHE A 165 15.97 -16.53 -1.61
CA PHE A 165 15.16 -17.58 -2.24
C PHE A 165 15.37 -17.66 -3.75
N MET A 166 15.58 -16.54 -4.40
CA MET A 166 15.94 -16.51 -5.82
C MET A 166 17.35 -17.07 -6.05
N GLU A 167 18.33 -16.65 -5.26
CA GLU A 167 19.74 -17.06 -5.39
C GLU A 167 19.93 -18.56 -5.09
N ASP A 168 19.31 -19.08 -4.02
CA ASP A 168 19.54 -20.44 -3.52
C ASP A 168 18.63 -21.49 -4.19
N TYR A 169 17.40 -21.10 -4.55
CA TYR A 169 16.38 -22.04 -5.02
C TYR A 169 15.87 -21.75 -6.44
N GLY A 170 16.24 -20.62 -7.03
CA GLY A 170 15.81 -20.25 -8.38
C GLY A 170 14.36 -19.79 -8.48
N LEU A 171 13.69 -19.46 -7.35
CA LEU A 171 12.34 -18.88 -7.36
C LEU A 171 12.40 -17.46 -7.96
N GLU A 172 11.74 -17.23 -9.09
CA GLU A 172 11.69 -15.88 -9.64
C GLU A 172 10.91 -14.93 -8.72
N VAL A 173 11.55 -13.84 -8.30
CA VAL A 173 10.95 -12.87 -7.39
C VAL A 173 10.95 -11.48 -8.01
N ARG A 174 9.91 -10.69 -7.73
CA ARG A 174 9.83 -9.25 -8.01
C ARG A 174 9.46 -8.51 -6.74
N VAL A 175 10.12 -7.40 -6.49
CA VAL A 175 9.95 -6.60 -5.26
C VAL A 175 9.70 -5.14 -5.60
N ALA A 176 8.59 -4.59 -5.13
CA ALA A 176 8.27 -3.17 -5.28
C ALA A 176 8.29 -2.45 -3.94
N ARG A 177 8.99 -1.32 -3.84
CA ARG A 177 8.88 -0.37 -2.73
C ARG A 177 7.81 0.65 -3.03
N TYR A 178 6.64 0.49 -2.42
CA TYR A 178 5.52 1.40 -2.61
C TYR A 178 5.69 2.70 -1.82
N HIS A 179 5.53 3.84 -2.52
CA HIS A 179 5.56 5.19 -1.93
C HIS A 179 4.14 5.75 -1.79
N ASN A 180 3.53 5.56 -0.60
CA ASN A 180 2.25 6.13 -0.17
C ASN A 180 1.11 6.01 -1.20
N ILE A 181 0.67 4.80 -1.45
CA ILE A 181 -0.44 4.54 -2.37
C ILE A 181 -1.76 5.04 -1.74
N TYR A 182 -2.61 5.68 -2.54
CA TYR A 182 -3.93 6.20 -2.16
C TYR A 182 -4.95 6.00 -3.28
N GLY A 183 -6.23 6.08 -2.95
CA GLY A 183 -7.33 5.93 -3.89
C GLY A 183 -8.62 5.42 -3.24
N PRO A 184 -9.67 5.17 -4.03
CA PRO A 184 -10.91 4.54 -3.60
C PRO A 184 -10.69 3.14 -3.01
N PHE A 185 -11.66 2.65 -2.24
CA PHE A 185 -11.67 1.33 -1.59
C PHE A 185 -10.57 1.11 -0.55
N GLY A 186 -9.89 2.17 -0.12
CA GLY A 186 -8.96 2.16 1.00
C GLY A 186 -9.65 2.54 2.32
N THR A 187 -9.05 2.12 3.44
CA THR A 187 -9.49 2.52 4.78
C THR A 187 -9.42 4.05 4.93
N TYR A 188 -10.52 4.69 5.33
CA TYR A 188 -10.60 6.13 5.54
C TYR A 188 -10.96 6.54 6.97
N ASP A 189 -11.27 5.58 7.85
CA ASP A 189 -11.59 5.76 9.27
C ASP A 189 -11.11 4.58 10.11
N GLY A 190 -11.20 4.66 11.44
CA GLY A 190 -10.89 3.54 12.35
C GLY A 190 -9.43 3.44 12.81
N GLY A 191 -8.57 4.41 12.49
CA GLY A 191 -7.20 4.52 13.03
C GLY A 191 -6.10 3.85 12.19
N ARG A 192 -6.46 3.17 11.09
CA ARG A 192 -5.49 2.59 10.15
C ARG A 192 -5.33 3.40 8.85
N GLU A 193 -6.15 4.43 8.67
CA GLU A 193 -6.17 5.26 7.48
C GLU A 193 -4.87 6.06 7.28
N LYS A 194 -4.48 6.22 6.02
CA LYS A 194 -3.37 7.09 5.61
C LYS A 194 -3.83 8.53 5.38
N ALA A 195 -2.88 9.47 5.35
CA ALA A 195 -3.17 10.90 5.31
C ALA A 195 -4.17 11.35 4.21
N PRO A 196 -4.08 10.92 2.93
CA PRO A 196 -5.03 11.36 1.91
C PRO A 196 -6.48 11.01 2.27
N ALA A 197 -6.74 9.77 2.66
CA ALA A 197 -8.07 9.30 3.03
C ALA A 197 -8.58 9.96 4.32
N ALA A 198 -7.71 10.07 5.34
CA ALA A 198 -8.05 10.74 6.61
C ALA A 198 -8.42 12.20 6.41
N LEU A 199 -7.68 12.94 5.56
CA LEU A 199 -7.92 14.34 5.29
C LEU A 199 -9.18 14.56 4.45
N CYS A 200 -9.41 13.75 3.41
CA CYS A 200 -10.67 13.76 2.67
C CYS A 200 -11.86 13.58 3.62
N ARG A 201 -11.83 12.55 4.49
CA ARG A 201 -12.89 12.31 5.49
C ARG A 201 -13.09 13.51 6.41
N LYS A 202 -12.00 14.09 6.94
CA LYS A 202 -12.09 15.24 7.86
C LYS A 202 -12.72 16.46 7.19
N VAL A 203 -12.35 16.76 5.95
CA VAL A 203 -12.94 17.88 5.17
C VAL A 203 -14.41 17.61 4.88
N ILE A 204 -14.80 16.38 4.47
CA ILE A 204 -16.19 16.00 4.28
C ILE A 204 -16.99 16.16 5.59
N GLN A 205 -16.46 15.72 6.72
CA GLN A 205 -17.11 15.87 8.03
C GLN A 205 -17.27 17.33 8.42
N ALA A 206 -16.25 18.18 8.18
CA ALA A 206 -16.31 19.61 8.44
C ALA A 206 -17.41 20.28 7.60
N LYS A 207 -17.46 19.97 6.29
CA LYS A 207 -18.49 20.46 5.37
C LYS A 207 -19.91 20.04 5.82
N LYS A 208 -20.13 18.76 6.14
CA LYS A 208 -21.44 18.25 6.57
C LYS A 208 -21.92 18.80 7.91
N LYS A 209 -20.98 19.08 8.82
CA LYS A 209 -21.29 19.64 10.16
C LYS A 209 -21.26 21.15 10.22
N ASN A 210 -20.98 21.82 9.11
CA ASN A 210 -20.76 23.26 9.05
C ASN A 210 -19.70 23.76 10.06
N ASN A 211 -18.62 22.94 10.21
CA ASN A 211 -17.48 23.22 11.09
C ASN A 211 -16.37 23.86 10.28
N ASP A 212 -15.72 24.88 10.80
CA ASP A 212 -14.63 25.61 10.16
C ASP A 212 -13.22 25.14 10.56
N THR A 213 -13.13 24.06 11.35
CA THR A 213 -11.86 23.62 11.95
C THR A 213 -11.63 22.13 11.73
N ILE A 214 -10.38 21.74 11.42
CA ILE A 214 -9.93 20.35 11.35
C ILE A 214 -8.64 20.13 12.15
N ASP A 215 -8.49 18.94 12.75
CA ASP A 215 -7.26 18.52 13.42
C ASP A 215 -6.24 18.01 12.41
N VAL A 216 -4.99 18.53 12.53
CA VAL A 216 -3.84 18.15 11.71
C VAL A 216 -2.75 17.60 12.61
N TRP A 217 -2.29 16.38 12.36
CA TRP A 217 -1.20 15.78 13.12
C TRP A 217 0.15 16.41 12.74
N GLY A 218 0.90 16.85 13.75
CA GLY A 218 2.13 17.59 13.56
C GLY A 218 1.86 19.06 13.25
N ASP A 219 2.81 19.69 12.56
CA ASP A 219 2.75 21.09 12.10
C ASP A 219 2.22 21.22 10.65
N GLY A 220 1.95 20.10 10.01
CA GLY A 220 1.49 20.05 8.63
C GLY A 220 2.56 20.30 7.56
N GLU A 221 3.82 20.54 7.97
CA GLU A 221 4.93 20.83 7.05
C GLU A 221 5.67 19.56 6.58
N GLN A 222 5.44 18.39 7.22
CA GLN A 222 5.99 17.14 6.74
C GLN A 222 5.51 16.85 5.32
N THR A 223 6.46 16.46 4.44
CA THR A 223 6.18 16.23 3.02
C THR A 223 6.18 14.76 2.64
N ARG A 224 5.35 14.42 1.69
CA ARG A 224 5.27 13.08 1.09
C ARG A 224 4.97 13.21 -0.40
N THR A 225 5.21 12.12 -1.11
CA THR A 225 4.65 11.87 -2.44
C THR A 225 3.56 10.83 -2.34
N PHE A 226 2.57 10.88 -3.22
CA PHE A 226 1.42 9.99 -3.21
C PHE A 226 1.15 9.48 -4.63
N LEU A 227 1.05 8.16 -4.78
CA LEU A 227 0.74 7.54 -6.07
C LEU A 227 -0.67 6.98 -6.07
N TYR A 228 -1.44 7.30 -7.12
CA TYR A 228 -2.80 6.78 -7.28
C TYR A 228 -2.79 5.26 -7.49
N VAL A 229 -3.78 4.56 -6.96
CA VAL A 229 -3.78 3.10 -6.87
C VAL A 229 -3.76 2.40 -8.23
N ASP A 230 -4.46 2.92 -9.25
CA ASP A 230 -4.46 2.30 -10.58
C ASP A 230 -3.07 2.36 -11.22
N GLU A 231 -2.32 3.45 -10.99
CA GLU A 231 -0.93 3.58 -11.41
C GLU A 231 -0.01 2.61 -10.65
N CYS A 232 -0.28 2.41 -9.36
CA CYS A 232 0.43 1.41 -8.56
C CYS A 232 0.22 0.00 -9.12
N VAL A 233 -1.01 -0.37 -9.45
CA VAL A 233 -1.33 -1.67 -10.06
C VAL A 233 -0.66 -1.82 -11.42
N GLU A 234 -0.71 -0.81 -12.27
CA GLU A 234 -0.04 -0.84 -13.58
C GLU A 234 1.49 -1.00 -13.44
N GLY A 235 2.14 -0.20 -12.58
CA GLY A 235 3.58 -0.33 -12.30
C GLY A 235 3.94 -1.71 -11.74
N THR A 236 3.10 -2.26 -10.85
CA THR A 236 3.26 -3.60 -10.27
C THR A 236 3.23 -4.69 -11.35
N LEU A 237 2.26 -4.66 -12.25
CA LEU A 237 2.13 -5.66 -13.31
C LEU A 237 3.28 -5.56 -14.31
N ARG A 238 3.71 -4.35 -14.69
CA ARG A 238 4.88 -4.16 -15.56
C ARG A 238 6.16 -4.68 -14.92
N LEU A 239 6.38 -4.43 -13.62
CA LEU A 239 7.51 -4.99 -12.89
C LEU A 239 7.41 -6.51 -12.85
N PHE A 240 6.23 -7.05 -12.57
CA PHE A 240 6.03 -8.49 -12.48
C PHE A 240 6.35 -9.21 -13.80
N GLU A 241 6.01 -8.62 -14.93
CA GLU A 241 6.31 -9.16 -16.28
C GLU A 241 7.78 -8.98 -16.70
N SER A 242 8.50 -8.05 -16.10
CA SER A 242 9.90 -7.74 -16.45
C SER A 242 10.88 -8.78 -15.93
N ASP A 243 12.14 -8.68 -16.41
CA ASP A 243 13.26 -9.48 -15.91
C ASP A 243 14.00 -8.81 -14.75
N HIS A 244 13.55 -7.63 -14.30
CA HIS A 244 14.19 -6.91 -13.21
C HIS A 244 13.86 -7.55 -11.85
N SER A 245 14.87 -7.99 -11.12
CA SER A 245 14.74 -8.76 -9.87
C SER A 245 15.12 -7.99 -8.61
N ASP A 246 15.87 -6.89 -8.73
CA ASP A 246 16.18 -6.04 -7.57
C ASP A 246 14.95 -5.21 -7.15
N PRO A 247 14.87 -4.79 -5.87
CA PRO A 247 13.81 -3.90 -5.43
C PRO A 247 13.76 -2.61 -6.24
N ILE A 248 12.54 -2.18 -6.63
CA ILE A 248 12.33 -0.96 -7.42
C ILE A 248 11.25 -0.08 -6.78
N ASN A 249 11.41 1.25 -6.89
CA ASN A 249 10.41 2.20 -6.47
C ASN A 249 9.18 2.18 -7.37
N ILE A 250 8.00 2.11 -6.75
CA ILE A 250 6.72 2.43 -7.40
C ILE A 250 6.10 3.59 -6.62
N GLY A 251 6.27 4.80 -7.14
CA GLY A 251 5.90 6.03 -6.45
C GLY A 251 5.74 7.21 -7.40
N SER A 252 5.32 8.34 -6.81
CA SER A 252 5.29 9.65 -7.45
C SER A 252 6.45 10.51 -6.96
N ASP A 253 6.89 11.46 -7.74
CA ASP A 253 7.85 12.51 -7.39
C ASP A 253 7.17 13.86 -7.12
N GLU A 254 5.82 13.93 -7.18
CA GLU A 254 5.02 15.11 -6.81
C GLU A 254 4.99 15.27 -5.28
N GLN A 255 5.98 15.99 -4.73
CA GLN A 255 6.15 16.18 -3.29
C GLN A 255 5.28 17.32 -2.76
N VAL A 256 4.43 17.02 -1.78
CA VAL A 256 3.53 17.98 -1.15
C VAL A 256 3.58 17.89 0.37
N SER A 257 3.39 19.03 1.06
CA SER A 257 3.15 19.04 2.49
C SER A 257 1.71 18.64 2.82
N ILE A 258 1.47 18.24 4.06
CA ILE A 258 0.10 17.99 4.56
C ILE A 258 -0.76 19.25 4.43
N ASN A 259 -0.19 20.44 4.70
CA ASN A 259 -0.89 21.72 4.55
C ASN A 259 -1.29 22.00 3.09
N GLN A 260 -0.40 21.70 2.13
CA GLN A 260 -0.71 21.85 0.70
C GLN A 260 -1.80 20.85 0.27
N MET A 261 -1.72 19.59 0.74
CA MET A 261 -2.74 18.59 0.43
C MET A 261 -4.12 18.96 0.97
N ILE A 262 -4.20 19.56 2.19
CA ILE A 262 -5.46 20.08 2.71
C ILE A 262 -6.02 21.16 1.78
N GLY A 263 -5.18 22.09 1.32
CA GLY A 263 -5.61 23.13 0.36
C GLY A 263 -6.19 22.56 -0.93
N ILE A 264 -5.56 21.50 -1.48
CA ILE A 264 -6.09 20.82 -2.66
C ILE A 264 -7.47 20.19 -2.37
N ILE A 265 -7.66 19.58 -1.19
CA ILE A 265 -8.93 18.96 -0.81
C ILE A 265 -10.02 20.03 -0.53
N GLU A 266 -9.64 21.17 0.07
CA GLU A 266 -10.52 22.33 0.24
C GLU A 266 -11.06 22.80 -1.14
N ASP A 267 -10.18 22.96 -2.13
CA ASP A 267 -10.55 23.34 -3.50
C ASP A 267 -11.50 22.31 -4.14
N ILE A 268 -11.21 21.00 -3.99
CA ILE A 268 -12.05 19.92 -4.52
C ILE A 268 -13.45 19.95 -3.88
N SER A 269 -13.51 20.14 -2.57
CA SER A 269 -14.78 20.12 -1.81
C SER A 269 -15.64 21.39 -2.00
N GLY A 270 -15.03 22.47 -2.48
CA GLY A 270 -15.66 23.79 -2.55
C GLY A 270 -15.95 24.42 -1.18
N ILE A 271 -15.32 23.93 -0.09
CA ILE A 271 -15.46 24.52 1.24
C ILE A 271 -14.57 25.76 1.37
N ASN A 272 -14.98 26.72 2.20
CA ASN A 272 -14.09 27.80 2.58
C ASN A 272 -12.86 27.25 3.32
N LYS A 273 -11.76 28.01 3.30
CA LYS A 273 -10.51 27.63 3.94
C LYS A 273 -10.71 27.31 5.43
N LEU A 274 -10.30 26.11 5.83
CA LEU A 274 -10.48 25.60 7.19
C LEU A 274 -9.37 26.09 8.12
N ASN A 275 -9.73 26.35 9.37
CA ASN A 275 -8.78 26.55 10.46
C ASN A 275 -8.13 25.20 10.80
N LYS A 276 -6.80 25.18 10.97
CA LYS A 276 -6.02 23.98 11.27
C LYS A 276 -5.62 23.97 12.73
N ASN A 277 -6.13 22.98 13.47
CA ASN A 277 -5.75 22.73 14.86
C ASN A 277 -4.60 21.72 14.86
N TYR A 278 -3.36 22.20 15.04
CA TYR A 278 -2.14 21.40 14.96
C TYR A 278 -1.90 20.59 16.23
N GLN A 279 -1.87 19.25 16.09
CA GLN A 279 -1.63 18.28 17.16
C GLN A 279 -0.14 17.89 17.16
N LEU A 280 0.70 18.70 17.82
CA LEU A 280 2.17 18.56 17.76
C LEU A 280 2.71 17.30 18.45
N ASP A 281 1.95 16.72 19.37
CA ASP A 281 2.26 15.50 20.12
C ASP A 281 1.97 14.19 19.34
N LYS A 282 1.26 14.27 18.24
CA LYS A 282 0.87 13.11 17.45
C LYS A 282 2.00 12.61 16.54
N PRO A 283 2.00 11.29 16.21
CA PRO A 283 2.98 10.69 15.33
C PRO A 283 3.07 11.38 13.96
N LYS A 284 4.27 11.69 13.52
CA LYS A 284 4.54 12.39 12.23
C LYS A 284 5.29 11.51 11.23
N GLY A 285 6.01 10.49 11.74
CA GLY A 285 6.99 9.75 10.96
C GLY A 285 8.16 10.63 10.52
N VAL A 286 8.82 10.28 9.43
CA VAL A 286 9.94 11.05 8.85
C VAL A 286 9.50 12.43 8.37
N ARG A 287 10.44 13.38 8.31
CA ARG A 287 10.14 14.78 7.97
C ARG A 287 9.82 14.98 6.50
N GLY A 288 10.56 14.32 5.61
CA GLY A 288 10.31 14.33 4.15
C GLY A 288 10.49 12.95 3.54
N ARG A 289 9.67 12.63 2.54
CA ARG A 289 9.80 11.40 1.75
C ARG A 289 9.36 11.64 0.31
N SER A 290 10.26 11.33 -0.63
CA SER A 290 9.99 11.41 -2.06
C SER A 290 10.55 10.17 -2.76
N SER A 291 9.97 9.77 -3.88
CA SER A 291 10.45 8.67 -4.72
C SER A 291 11.36 9.20 -5.82
N ASN A 292 12.54 8.60 -6.01
CA ASN A 292 13.25 8.71 -7.27
C ASN A 292 12.68 7.67 -8.23
N ASN A 293 12.31 8.09 -9.42
CA ASN A 293 11.65 7.26 -10.43
C ASN A 293 12.55 7.00 -11.67
N ASP A 294 13.86 7.29 -11.60
CA ASP A 294 14.77 7.11 -12.74
C ASP A 294 14.93 5.64 -13.10
N LEU A 295 15.06 4.76 -12.10
CA LEU A 295 15.22 3.33 -12.32
C LEU A 295 14.01 2.71 -13.00
N ILE A 296 12.80 2.99 -12.51
CA ILE A 296 11.58 2.44 -13.09
C ILE A 296 11.34 2.94 -14.51
N LYS A 297 11.62 4.22 -14.80
CA LYS A 297 11.57 4.79 -16.15
C LYS A 297 12.54 4.05 -17.08
N LYS A 298 13.76 3.81 -16.62
CA LYS A 298 14.82 3.13 -17.39
C LYS A 298 14.48 1.65 -17.66
N VAL A 299 14.01 0.93 -16.64
CA VAL A 299 13.82 -0.53 -16.71
C VAL A 299 12.48 -0.89 -17.37
N LEU A 300 11.40 -0.17 -17.05
CA LEU A 300 10.04 -0.52 -17.48
C LEU A 300 9.52 0.41 -18.58
N ASN A 301 10.29 1.43 -18.99
CA ASN A 301 9.85 2.49 -19.90
C ASN A 301 8.45 3.02 -19.48
N TRP A 302 8.26 3.25 -18.18
CA TRP A 302 6.98 3.64 -17.62
C TRP A 302 7.15 4.77 -16.61
N SER A 303 6.15 5.64 -16.56
CA SER A 303 5.96 6.67 -15.53
C SER A 303 4.48 6.87 -15.28
N TYR A 304 4.13 7.21 -14.02
CA TYR A 304 2.77 7.56 -13.68
C TYR A 304 2.28 8.81 -14.43
N GLN A 305 0.96 8.93 -14.61
CA GLN A 305 0.31 10.03 -15.34
C GLN A 305 -0.71 10.79 -14.48
N MET A 306 -1.27 10.14 -13.46
CA MET A 306 -2.31 10.71 -12.62
C MET A 306 -1.73 11.78 -11.69
N SER A 307 -2.19 13.03 -11.80
CA SER A 307 -1.84 14.09 -10.85
C SER A 307 -2.41 13.81 -9.46
N LEU A 308 -1.78 14.36 -8.40
CA LEU A 308 -2.31 14.24 -7.04
C LEU A 308 -3.72 14.82 -6.94
N LYS A 309 -3.99 15.96 -7.57
CA LYS A 309 -5.31 16.60 -7.53
C LYS A 309 -6.40 15.71 -8.14
N ASP A 310 -6.15 15.14 -9.31
CA ASP A 310 -7.15 14.29 -9.99
C ASP A 310 -7.43 13.00 -9.21
N GLY A 311 -6.39 12.38 -8.66
CA GLY A 311 -6.55 11.20 -7.81
C GLY A 311 -7.24 11.52 -6.48
N LEU A 312 -6.96 12.68 -5.86
CA LEU A 312 -7.66 13.13 -4.64
C LEU A 312 -9.14 13.40 -4.92
N MET A 313 -9.49 13.96 -6.06
CA MET A 313 -10.89 14.17 -6.44
C MET A 313 -11.65 12.84 -6.48
N LYS A 314 -11.14 11.83 -7.18
CA LYS A 314 -11.74 10.48 -7.21
C LYS A 314 -11.84 9.85 -5.82
N THR A 315 -10.83 10.05 -4.99
CA THR A 315 -10.80 9.51 -3.61
C THR A 315 -11.82 10.21 -2.72
N TYR A 316 -11.92 11.53 -2.82
CA TYR A 316 -12.89 12.35 -2.10
C TYR A 316 -14.32 11.96 -2.45
N ASP A 317 -14.65 11.90 -3.75
CA ASP A 317 -15.98 11.54 -4.24
C ASP A 317 -16.40 10.14 -3.75
N TRP A 318 -15.47 9.17 -3.78
CA TRP A 318 -15.75 7.84 -3.27
C TRP A 318 -16.00 7.84 -1.76
N ILE A 319 -15.17 8.53 -0.95
CA ILE A 319 -15.36 8.61 0.50
C ILE A 319 -16.66 9.33 0.83
N GLU A 320 -17.00 10.43 0.16
CA GLU A 320 -18.25 11.18 0.38
C GLU A 320 -19.45 10.28 0.13
N ASN A 321 -19.47 9.56 -1.00
CA ASN A 321 -20.52 8.59 -1.32
C ASN A 321 -20.63 7.44 -0.31
N GLU A 322 -19.49 6.91 0.18
CA GLU A 322 -19.50 5.84 1.19
C GLU A 322 -20.04 6.35 2.53
N MET A 323 -19.69 7.57 2.93
CA MET A 323 -20.21 8.18 4.15
C MET A 323 -21.72 8.47 4.07
N ASP A 324 -22.24 8.77 2.87
CA ASP A 324 -23.68 8.97 2.66
C ASP A 324 -24.49 7.66 2.72
N LYS A 325 -23.91 6.57 2.17
CA LYS A 325 -24.59 5.25 2.13
C LYS A 325 -24.64 4.53 3.46
N LYS A 326 -23.61 4.61 4.30
CA LYS A 326 -23.39 3.67 5.39
C LYS A 326 -23.64 4.20 6.80
N GLY A 327 -23.86 5.51 6.96
CA GLY A 327 -23.80 6.05 8.31
C GLY A 327 -22.48 5.66 9.00
N SER A 328 -22.44 5.57 10.30
CA SER A 328 -21.21 5.31 11.07
C SER A 328 -20.86 3.81 11.28
N ASN A 329 -21.09 2.92 10.30
CA ASN A 329 -20.67 1.51 10.48
C ASN A 329 -19.16 1.34 10.29
N LEU A 330 -18.41 1.50 11.39
CA LEU A 330 -16.95 1.44 11.45
C LEU A 330 -16.39 0.01 11.34
N SER A 331 -17.22 -1.04 11.34
CA SER A 331 -16.77 -2.43 11.40
C SER A 331 -15.88 -2.85 10.21
N LYS A 332 -16.09 -2.25 9.02
CA LYS A 332 -15.24 -2.51 7.84
C LYS A 332 -13.80 -2.00 7.96
N PHE A 333 -13.52 -1.10 8.91
CA PHE A 333 -12.22 -0.46 9.05
C PHE A 333 -11.36 -1.03 10.16
N THR A 334 -12.00 -1.60 11.18
CA THR A 334 -11.35 -1.99 12.44
C THR A 334 -11.08 -3.48 12.56
N LYS A 335 -11.73 -4.32 11.74
CA LYS A 335 -11.44 -5.75 11.70
C LYS A 335 -10.31 -6.02 10.68
N SER A 336 -9.22 -6.51 11.19
CA SER A 336 -8.05 -7.01 10.45
C SER A 336 -8.01 -8.51 10.59
#